data_d3c6795770defc5b702d00cef98668e1
#
_entry.id   d3c6795770defc5b702d00cef98668e1
#
_cell.length_a   1.000
_cell.length_b   1.000
_cell.length_c   1.000
_cell.angle_alpha   90.00
_cell.angle_beta   90.00
_cell.angle_gamma   90.00
#
_symmetry.space_group_name_H-M   'P 1'
#
loop_
_entity.id
_entity.type
_entity.pdbx_description
1 polymer ?
#
loop_
_entity_poly.entity_id
_entity_poly.type
_entity_poly.pdbx_seq_one_letter_code
_entity_poly.pdbx_strand_id
1 'polypeptide(L)'
;YTYKTEIRESLAAEPPFGKHRAAPMSDIIQMQASSGTTGSPSYVALTESDAEMWHEMTARCFFANGVRPGDMVLHAFSLAKGFVGGIPVMQGLQYMGAIDVPVGADGGAERLLRACADTRPRCIVGAPNFVLHLAEKAPEVLGCKASELGVEQVIVGGEPGGGIPAIRAKIEAAWGAKCTEMLGGTDLGVTYW
;
A
#
# COMPACT_ATOMS: atom_id res chain seq x y z
N TYR A 1 12.25 5.40 -23.79
CA TYR A 1 11.34 4.53 -23.03
C TYR A 1 12.12 3.31 -22.57
N THR A 2 11.87 2.86 -21.31
CA THR A 2 12.43 1.63 -20.76
C THR A 2 11.32 0.57 -20.72
N TYR A 3 11.59 -0.59 -21.29
CA TYR A 3 10.63 -1.70 -21.31
C TYR A 3 10.96 -2.69 -20.16
N LYS A 4 9.91 -3.31 -19.63
CA LYS A 4 10.05 -4.27 -18.52
C LYS A 4 10.93 -5.50 -18.89
N THR A 5 11.00 -5.83 -20.16
CA THR A 5 11.91 -6.87 -20.69
C THR A 5 13.37 -6.47 -20.52
N GLU A 6 13.72 -5.22 -20.83
CA GLU A 6 15.09 -4.72 -20.67
C GLU A 6 15.54 -4.72 -19.20
N ILE A 7 14.63 -4.34 -18.29
CA ILE A 7 14.90 -4.43 -16.84
C ILE A 7 15.17 -5.87 -16.42
N ARG A 8 14.36 -6.83 -16.88
CA ARG A 8 14.55 -8.25 -16.58
C ARG A 8 15.85 -8.83 -17.12
N GLU A 9 16.19 -8.48 -18.35
CA GLU A 9 17.47 -8.87 -18.96
C GLU A 9 18.66 -8.31 -18.17
N SER A 10 18.56 -7.06 -17.75
CA SER A 10 19.57 -6.42 -16.91
C SER A 10 19.70 -7.10 -15.55
N LEU A 11 18.60 -7.43 -14.89
CA LEU A 11 18.59 -8.16 -13.61
C LEU A 11 19.17 -9.59 -13.75
N ALA A 12 18.84 -10.27 -14.85
CA ALA A 12 19.36 -11.60 -15.10
C ALA A 12 20.88 -11.60 -15.39
N ALA A 13 21.37 -10.56 -16.04
CA ALA A 13 22.79 -10.40 -16.36
C ALA A 13 23.66 -10.04 -15.15
N GLU A 14 23.12 -9.28 -14.19
CA GLU A 14 23.85 -8.81 -12.99
C GLU A 14 22.91 -8.78 -11.75
N PRO A 15 22.63 -9.94 -11.13
CA PRO A 15 21.79 -9.99 -9.94
C PRO A 15 22.46 -9.32 -8.73
N PRO A 16 21.67 -8.79 -7.77
CA PRO A 16 20.20 -8.78 -7.72
C PRO A 16 19.57 -7.56 -8.37
N PHE A 17 20.30 -6.48 -8.66
CA PHE A 17 19.75 -5.17 -9.04
C PHE A 17 20.00 -4.77 -10.49
N GLY A 18 20.67 -5.61 -11.27
CA GLY A 18 20.93 -5.37 -12.69
C GLY A 18 22.06 -4.36 -12.96
N LYS A 19 22.39 -4.22 -14.23
CA LYS A 19 23.42 -3.28 -14.73
C LYS A 19 22.98 -1.79 -14.62
N HIS A 20 21.67 -1.56 -14.40
CA HIS A 20 21.12 -0.21 -14.28
C HIS A 20 21.20 0.36 -12.85
N ARG A 21 21.74 -0.38 -11.91
CA ARG A 21 22.02 0.12 -10.56
C ARG A 21 23.04 1.26 -10.62
N ALA A 22 22.63 2.45 -10.14
CA ALA A 22 23.44 3.67 -10.21
C ALA A 22 24.28 3.94 -8.95
N ALA A 23 24.06 3.18 -7.86
CA ALA A 23 24.78 3.35 -6.59
C ALA A 23 25.61 2.10 -6.24
N PRO A 24 26.72 2.21 -5.50
CA PRO A 24 27.46 1.08 -4.98
C PRO A 24 26.61 0.27 -3.99
N MET A 25 26.88 -1.02 -3.84
CA MET A 25 26.14 -1.90 -2.93
C MET A 25 26.21 -1.46 -1.46
N SER A 26 27.29 -0.79 -1.06
CA SER A 26 27.47 -0.25 0.29
C SER A 26 26.44 0.82 0.66
N ASP A 27 25.86 1.48 -0.31
CA ASP A 27 24.92 2.59 -0.11
C ASP A 27 23.47 2.17 -0.19
N ILE A 28 23.21 0.90 -0.56
CA ILE A 28 21.87 0.34 -0.63
C ILE A 28 21.41 -0.07 0.76
N ILE A 29 20.32 0.53 1.23
CA ILE A 29 19.75 0.25 2.56
C ILE A 29 18.42 -0.46 2.52
N GLN A 30 17.73 -0.44 1.36
CA GLN A 30 16.40 -1.02 1.23
C GLN A 30 16.21 -1.60 -0.16
N MET A 31 15.42 -2.66 -0.24
CA MET A 31 15.04 -3.32 -1.48
C MET A 31 13.52 -3.47 -1.53
N GLN A 32 12.95 -3.19 -2.71
CA GLN A 32 11.56 -3.48 -3.00
C GLN A 32 11.44 -4.48 -4.14
N ALA A 33 10.34 -5.23 -4.17
CA ALA A 33 10.08 -6.25 -5.17
C ALA A 33 8.72 -6.03 -5.86
N SER A 34 8.67 -6.29 -7.16
CA SER A 34 7.40 -6.38 -7.87
C SER A 34 6.69 -7.70 -7.53
N SER A 35 5.36 -7.76 -7.74
CA SER A 35 4.55 -8.96 -7.47
C SER A 35 4.95 -10.20 -8.26
N GLY A 36 5.69 -10.04 -9.37
CA GLY A 36 6.14 -11.15 -10.18
C GLY A 36 5.04 -11.92 -10.93
N THR A 37 3.84 -11.36 -11.09
CA THR A 37 2.68 -12.01 -11.75
C THR A 37 2.95 -12.52 -13.16
N THR A 38 3.95 -11.97 -13.84
CA THR A 38 4.33 -12.34 -15.22
C THR A 38 5.68 -13.05 -15.31
N GLY A 39 6.16 -13.62 -14.20
CA GLY A 39 7.46 -14.30 -14.09
C GLY A 39 8.20 -13.98 -12.80
N SER A 40 9.53 -13.93 -12.82
CA SER A 40 10.34 -13.57 -11.65
C SER A 40 10.08 -12.12 -11.22
N PRO A 41 10.09 -11.82 -9.89
CA PRO A 41 10.03 -10.46 -9.39
C PRO A 41 11.17 -9.60 -9.96
N SER A 42 10.90 -8.33 -10.19
CA SER A 42 11.94 -7.32 -10.39
C SER A 42 12.26 -6.67 -9.04
N TYR A 43 13.54 -6.42 -8.80
CA TYR A 43 14.00 -5.79 -7.57
C TYR A 43 14.48 -4.37 -7.85
N VAL A 44 14.15 -3.46 -6.95
CA VAL A 44 14.60 -2.07 -6.97
C VAL A 44 15.37 -1.80 -5.68
N ALA A 45 16.56 -1.26 -5.83
CA ALA A 45 17.44 -0.88 -4.75
C ALA A 45 17.23 0.59 -4.40
N LEU A 46 17.19 0.91 -3.11
CA LEU A 46 17.07 2.27 -2.62
C LEU A 46 18.26 2.61 -1.74
N THR A 47 18.88 3.76 -2.00
CA THR A 47 19.80 4.41 -1.08
C THR A 47 19.02 5.12 0.02
N GLU A 48 19.71 5.69 1.01
CA GLU A 48 19.08 6.49 2.06
C GLU A 48 18.28 7.66 1.48
N SER A 49 18.87 8.40 0.54
CA SER A 49 18.21 9.53 -0.12
C SER A 49 17.01 9.10 -0.98
N ASP A 50 17.06 7.94 -1.63
CA ASP A 50 15.91 7.39 -2.37
C ASP A 50 14.78 7.03 -1.42
N ALA A 51 15.10 6.39 -0.29
CA ALA A 51 14.12 6.02 0.73
C ALA A 51 13.45 7.26 1.34
N GLU A 52 14.21 8.30 1.68
CA GLU A 52 13.66 9.57 2.16
C GLU A 52 12.71 10.20 1.14
N MET A 53 13.10 10.24 -0.13
CA MET A 53 12.25 10.75 -1.20
C MET A 53 10.95 9.94 -1.33
N TRP A 54 11.03 8.61 -1.21
CA TRP A 54 9.84 7.75 -1.23
C TRP A 54 8.92 8.00 -0.03
N HIS A 55 9.49 8.22 1.16
CA HIS A 55 8.71 8.56 2.35
C HIS A 55 7.96 9.88 2.14
N GLU A 56 8.63 10.90 1.64
CA GLU A 56 8.00 12.20 1.38
C GLU A 56 6.92 12.12 0.30
N MET A 57 7.18 11.44 -0.83
CA MET A 57 6.19 11.28 -1.89
C MET A 57 4.96 10.52 -1.38
N THR A 58 5.16 9.44 -0.64
CA THR A 58 4.08 8.67 -0.04
C THR A 58 3.28 9.51 0.96
N ALA A 59 3.95 10.27 1.81
CA ALA A 59 3.32 11.19 2.75
C ALA A 59 2.44 12.24 2.03
N ARG A 60 2.93 12.82 0.94
CA ARG A 60 2.17 13.77 0.11
C ARG A 60 0.92 13.13 -0.50
N CYS A 61 1.03 11.87 -0.98
CA CYS A 61 -0.12 11.12 -1.49
C CYS A 61 -1.18 10.91 -0.39
N PHE A 62 -0.78 10.49 0.80
CA PHE A 62 -1.71 10.32 1.92
C PHE A 62 -2.33 11.65 2.37
N PHE A 63 -1.55 12.72 2.42
CA PHE A 63 -2.05 14.06 2.76
C PHE A 63 -3.10 14.54 1.76
N ALA A 64 -2.87 14.35 0.46
CA ALA A 64 -3.82 14.66 -0.61
C ALA A 64 -5.11 13.83 -0.50
N ASN A 65 -4.99 12.58 -0.05
CA ASN A 65 -6.12 11.69 0.24
C ASN A 65 -6.82 11.97 1.57
N GLY A 66 -6.43 13.02 2.29
CA GLY A 66 -7.13 13.48 3.48
C GLY A 66 -6.58 12.97 4.82
N VAL A 67 -5.49 12.19 4.81
CA VAL A 67 -4.80 11.77 6.06
C VAL A 67 -4.04 12.95 6.66
N ARG A 68 -4.03 13.04 7.97
CA ARG A 68 -3.36 14.11 8.73
C ARG A 68 -2.45 13.51 9.81
N PRO A 69 -1.45 14.26 10.29
CA PRO A 69 -0.68 13.87 11.46
C PRO A 69 -1.59 13.52 12.64
N GLY A 70 -1.31 12.39 13.28
CA GLY A 70 -2.12 11.84 14.37
C GLY A 70 -3.28 10.95 13.94
N ASP A 71 -3.66 10.93 12.66
CA ASP A 71 -4.67 9.98 12.15
C ASP A 71 -4.14 8.55 12.28
N MET A 72 -5.02 7.64 12.70
CA MET A 72 -4.74 6.20 12.72
C MET A 72 -5.20 5.57 11.41
N VAL A 73 -4.31 4.81 10.77
CA VAL A 73 -4.52 4.18 9.46
C VAL A 73 -4.36 2.66 9.60
N LEU A 74 -5.41 1.91 9.34
CA LEU A 74 -5.34 0.46 9.27
C LEU A 74 -4.66 0.04 7.97
N HIS A 75 -3.51 -0.61 8.09
CA HIS A 75 -2.73 -1.07 6.96
C HIS A 75 -3.21 -2.45 6.50
N ALA A 76 -3.90 -2.50 5.38
CA ALA A 76 -4.45 -3.72 4.78
C ALA A 76 -3.78 -4.12 3.45
N PHE A 77 -2.61 -3.57 3.12
CA PHE A 77 -1.72 -4.17 2.12
C PHE A 77 -0.85 -5.26 2.76
N SER A 78 -0.27 -6.14 1.93
CA SER A 78 0.75 -7.09 2.40
C SER A 78 2.00 -6.34 2.87
N LEU A 79 2.47 -6.64 4.07
CA LEU A 79 3.75 -6.14 4.60
C LEU A 79 4.92 -7.06 4.22
N ALA A 80 4.62 -8.25 3.73
CA ALA A 80 5.59 -9.23 3.24
C ALA A 80 5.91 -9.02 1.75
N LYS A 81 6.83 -9.82 1.23
CA LYS A 81 7.19 -9.91 -0.20
C LYS A 81 7.85 -8.68 -0.82
N GLY A 82 8.26 -7.69 -0.04
CA GLY A 82 8.91 -6.47 -0.54
C GLY A 82 8.01 -5.57 -1.39
N PHE A 83 6.70 -5.74 -1.32
CA PHE A 83 5.72 -4.97 -2.09
C PHE A 83 5.73 -3.49 -1.70
N VAL A 84 5.64 -2.60 -2.69
CA VAL A 84 5.69 -1.14 -2.49
C VAL A 84 4.54 -0.60 -1.62
N GLY A 85 3.38 -1.27 -1.61
CA GLY A 85 2.26 -0.95 -0.73
C GLY A 85 2.45 -1.41 0.73
N GLY A 86 3.51 -2.16 1.04
CA GLY A 86 3.84 -2.62 2.38
C GLY A 86 4.70 -1.62 3.14
N ILE A 87 5.97 -1.97 3.36
CA ILE A 87 6.90 -1.17 4.18
C ILE A 87 7.00 0.30 3.72
N PRO A 88 7.12 0.64 2.42
CA PRO A 88 7.18 2.03 2.00
C PRO A 88 5.93 2.84 2.36
N VAL A 89 4.74 2.25 2.31
CA VAL A 89 3.50 2.91 2.75
C VAL A 89 3.54 3.16 4.26
N MET A 90 3.94 2.17 5.06
CA MET A 90 4.12 2.32 6.50
C MET A 90 5.10 3.45 6.83
N GLN A 91 6.27 3.46 6.16
CA GLN A 91 7.30 4.48 6.36
C GLN A 91 6.80 5.89 5.99
N GLY A 92 6.05 6.01 4.89
CA GLY A 92 5.46 7.29 4.48
C GLY A 92 4.40 7.81 5.45
N LEU A 93 3.56 6.92 6.02
CA LEU A 93 2.62 7.27 7.07
C LEU A 93 3.35 7.77 8.33
N GLN A 94 4.38 7.05 8.76
CA GLN A 94 5.20 7.46 9.91
C GLN A 94 5.92 8.79 9.66
N TYR A 95 6.45 8.99 8.45
CA TYR A 95 7.13 10.23 8.05
C TYR A 95 6.21 11.45 8.15
N MET A 96 4.93 11.32 7.82
CA MET A 96 3.96 12.42 7.98
C MET A 96 3.41 12.56 9.40
N GLY A 97 3.77 11.70 10.33
CA GLY A 97 3.25 11.72 11.70
C GLY A 97 1.89 11.06 11.88
N ALA A 98 1.44 10.23 10.93
CA ALA A 98 0.28 9.36 11.09
C ALA A 98 0.65 8.08 11.86
N ILE A 99 -0.36 7.43 12.45
CA ILE A 99 -0.18 6.18 13.21
C ILE A 99 -0.57 5.03 12.30
N ASP A 100 0.42 4.28 11.84
CA ASP A 100 0.18 3.05 11.08
C ASP A 100 -0.21 1.91 12.02
N VAL A 101 -1.28 1.18 11.67
CA VAL A 101 -1.69 -0.07 12.34
C VAL A 101 -1.25 -1.24 11.48
N PRO A 102 -0.04 -1.81 11.68
CA PRO A 102 0.67 -2.64 10.72
C PRO A 102 0.26 -4.11 10.81
N VAL A 103 -1.03 -4.42 10.65
CA VAL A 103 -1.51 -5.81 10.63
C VAL A 103 -1.18 -6.48 9.30
N GLY A 104 -1.38 -5.77 8.21
CA GLY A 104 -1.16 -6.25 6.86
C GLY A 104 -2.17 -7.31 6.40
N ALA A 105 -2.33 -7.43 5.09
CA ALA A 105 -3.17 -8.47 4.49
C ALA A 105 -2.73 -9.90 4.87
N ASP A 106 -1.45 -10.08 5.14
CA ASP A 106 -0.87 -11.36 5.56
C ASP A 106 -1.40 -11.85 6.93
N GLY A 107 -1.91 -10.92 7.75
CA GLY A 107 -2.56 -11.24 9.03
C GLY A 107 -3.97 -11.84 8.89
N GLY A 108 -4.55 -11.76 7.69
CA GLY A 108 -5.89 -12.25 7.38
C GLY A 108 -7.03 -11.30 7.80
N ALA A 109 -8.20 -11.55 7.21
CA ALA A 109 -9.37 -10.67 7.37
C ALA A 109 -9.85 -10.56 8.82
N GLU A 110 -9.88 -11.67 9.56
CA GLU A 110 -10.34 -11.69 10.94
C GLU A 110 -9.48 -10.78 11.82
N ARG A 111 -8.14 -10.89 11.73
CA ARG A 111 -7.23 -10.09 12.53
C ARG A 111 -7.31 -8.61 12.20
N LEU A 112 -7.44 -8.27 10.89
CA LEU A 112 -7.62 -6.90 10.44
C LEU A 112 -8.93 -6.30 10.97
N LEU A 113 -10.03 -7.03 10.90
CA LEU A 113 -11.32 -6.56 11.39
C LEU A 113 -11.32 -6.37 12.92
N ARG A 114 -10.73 -7.30 13.67
CA ARG A 114 -10.58 -7.13 15.11
C ARG A 114 -9.71 -5.91 15.44
N ALA A 115 -8.57 -5.75 14.77
CA ALA A 115 -7.73 -4.57 14.94
C ALA A 115 -8.49 -3.28 14.57
N CYS A 116 -9.32 -3.28 13.53
CA CYS A 116 -10.17 -2.16 13.17
C CYS A 116 -11.16 -1.80 14.30
N ALA A 117 -11.82 -2.80 14.87
CA ALA A 117 -12.75 -2.59 15.99
C ALA A 117 -12.05 -2.06 17.25
N ASP A 118 -10.87 -2.59 17.56
CA ASP A 118 -10.10 -2.24 18.76
C ASP A 118 -9.48 -0.84 18.66
N THR A 119 -8.91 -0.51 17.49
CA THR A 119 -8.15 0.73 17.30
C THR A 119 -8.98 1.88 16.75
N ARG A 120 -10.14 1.58 16.15
CA ARG A 120 -11.04 2.56 15.52
C ARG A 120 -10.29 3.52 14.58
N PRO A 121 -9.60 3.01 13.56
CA PRO A 121 -8.81 3.84 12.66
C PRO A 121 -9.74 4.77 11.87
N ARG A 122 -9.30 6.00 11.65
CA ARG A 122 -10.00 6.92 10.77
C ARG A 122 -9.93 6.48 9.31
N CYS A 123 -8.81 5.86 8.92
CA CYS A 123 -8.53 5.48 7.54
C CYS A 123 -8.19 3.99 7.44
N ILE A 124 -8.50 3.40 6.27
CA ILE A 124 -7.98 2.09 5.85
C ILE A 124 -7.26 2.27 4.52
N VAL A 125 -6.10 1.62 4.36
CA VAL A 125 -5.39 1.53 3.09
C VAL A 125 -5.23 0.08 2.66
N GLY A 126 -5.59 -0.25 1.40
CA GLY A 126 -5.51 -1.64 0.91
C GLY A 126 -5.91 -1.81 -0.56
N ALA A 127 -5.87 -3.04 -1.06
CA ALA A 127 -6.35 -3.35 -2.40
C ALA A 127 -7.89 -3.28 -2.46
N PRO A 128 -8.49 -2.76 -3.57
CA PRO A 128 -9.94 -2.61 -3.71
C PRO A 128 -10.74 -3.88 -3.39
N ASN A 129 -10.36 -5.00 -3.98
CA ASN A 129 -11.06 -6.27 -3.74
C ASN A 129 -10.91 -6.74 -2.29
N PHE A 130 -9.76 -6.48 -1.66
CA PHE A 130 -9.51 -6.91 -0.30
C PHE A 130 -10.30 -6.07 0.71
N VAL A 131 -10.40 -4.76 0.52
CA VAL A 131 -11.22 -3.91 1.41
C VAL A 131 -12.72 -4.22 1.28
N LEU A 132 -13.19 -4.61 0.09
CA LEU A 132 -14.56 -5.13 -0.09
C LEU A 132 -14.74 -6.45 0.66
N HIS A 133 -13.79 -7.38 0.52
CA HIS A 133 -13.82 -8.66 1.24
C HIS A 133 -13.83 -8.46 2.77
N LEU A 134 -13.08 -7.50 3.30
CA LEU A 134 -13.13 -7.16 4.72
C LEU A 134 -14.53 -6.69 5.13
N ALA A 135 -15.16 -5.84 4.34
CA ALA A 135 -16.52 -5.36 4.63
C ALA A 135 -17.56 -6.49 4.61
N GLU A 136 -17.44 -7.42 3.67
CA GLU A 136 -18.31 -8.60 3.57
C GLU A 136 -18.13 -9.53 4.78
N LYS A 137 -16.92 -9.64 5.32
CA LYS A 137 -16.61 -10.50 6.46
C LYS A 137 -16.94 -9.86 7.83
N ALA A 138 -17.10 -8.56 7.91
CA ALA A 138 -17.33 -7.86 9.17
C ALA A 138 -18.53 -8.41 9.98
N PRO A 139 -19.71 -8.71 9.37
CA PRO A 139 -20.82 -9.29 10.12
C PRO A 139 -20.52 -10.66 10.74
N GLU A 140 -19.76 -11.51 10.05
CA GLU A 140 -19.37 -12.82 10.53
C GLU A 140 -18.37 -12.73 11.69
N VAL A 141 -17.39 -11.83 11.58
CA VAL A 141 -16.25 -11.71 12.53
C VAL A 141 -16.62 -10.88 13.76
N LEU A 142 -17.37 -9.79 13.56
CA LEU A 142 -17.63 -8.77 14.57
C LEU A 142 -19.11 -8.67 14.99
N GLY A 143 -20.02 -9.28 14.24
CA GLY A 143 -21.46 -9.15 14.49
C GLY A 143 -22.06 -7.81 14.07
N CYS A 144 -21.32 -6.95 13.38
CA CYS A 144 -21.77 -5.64 12.89
C CYS A 144 -21.28 -5.40 11.46
N LYS A 145 -21.86 -4.40 10.77
CA LYS A 145 -21.42 -4.03 9.43
C LYS A 145 -20.13 -3.20 9.49
N ALA A 146 -19.33 -3.25 8.43
CA ALA A 146 -18.12 -2.44 8.33
C ALA A 146 -18.41 -0.93 8.42
N SER A 147 -19.56 -0.48 7.92
CA SER A 147 -20.01 0.92 8.03
C SER A 147 -20.28 1.40 9.48
N GLU A 148 -20.33 0.48 10.44
CA GLU A 148 -20.52 0.79 11.87
C GLU A 148 -19.17 0.91 12.62
N LEU A 149 -18.05 0.64 11.97
CA LEU A 149 -16.71 0.70 12.57
C LEU A 149 -16.13 2.10 12.68
N GLY A 150 -16.78 3.10 12.09
CA GLY A 150 -16.37 4.50 12.20
C GLY A 150 -15.22 4.92 11.28
N VAL A 151 -14.90 4.10 10.27
CA VAL A 151 -13.93 4.49 9.22
C VAL A 151 -14.53 5.61 8.38
N GLU A 152 -13.77 6.68 8.15
CA GLU A 152 -14.20 7.84 7.36
C GLU A 152 -13.60 7.83 5.94
N GLN A 153 -12.43 7.20 5.78
CA GLN A 153 -11.69 7.20 4.52
C GLN A 153 -11.17 5.80 4.20
N VAL A 154 -11.45 5.33 2.99
CA VAL A 154 -10.86 4.12 2.40
C VAL A 154 -9.96 4.54 1.24
N ILE A 155 -8.66 4.27 1.33
CA ILE A 155 -7.67 4.60 0.32
C ILE A 155 -7.26 3.29 -0.36
N VAL A 156 -7.52 3.18 -1.65
CA VAL A 156 -7.24 1.94 -2.39
C VAL A 156 -6.12 2.11 -3.41
N GLY A 157 -5.49 0.99 -3.77
CA GLY A 157 -4.43 0.97 -4.79
C GLY A 157 -3.92 -0.44 -5.06
N GLY A 158 -2.92 -0.54 -5.94
CA GLY A 158 -2.29 -1.81 -6.30
C GLY A 158 -3.01 -2.61 -7.38
N GLU A 159 -4.28 -2.36 -7.61
CA GLU A 159 -5.09 -2.90 -8.69
C GLU A 159 -6.20 -1.91 -9.07
N PRO A 160 -6.78 -1.98 -10.30
CA PRO A 160 -7.87 -1.10 -10.68
C PRO A 160 -9.09 -1.23 -9.75
N GLY A 161 -9.65 -0.10 -9.32
CA GLY A 161 -10.82 -0.14 -8.42
C GLY A 161 -11.38 1.22 -8.07
N GLY A 162 -10.69 2.02 -7.30
CA GLY A 162 -11.17 3.31 -6.83
C GLY A 162 -11.43 4.33 -7.95
N GLY A 163 -10.72 4.23 -9.08
CA GLY A 163 -10.95 5.01 -10.30
C GLY A 163 -12.18 4.56 -11.09
N ILE A 164 -12.71 3.36 -10.83
CA ILE A 164 -13.89 2.83 -11.53
C ILE A 164 -15.14 3.19 -10.71
N PRO A 165 -16.05 4.06 -11.24
CA PRO A 165 -17.17 4.58 -10.46
C PRO A 165 -18.03 3.52 -9.78
N ALA A 166 -18.30 2.41 -10.47
CA ALA A 166 -19.12 1.32 -9.92
C ALA A 166 -18.44 0.58 -8.75
N ILE A 167 -17.12 0.42 -8.79
CA ILE A 167 -16.35 -0.22 -7.70
C ILE A 167 -16.21 0.75 -6.53
N ARG A 168 -15.90 2.01 -6.81
CA ARG A 168 -15.86 3.08 -5.80
C ARG A 168 -17.14 3.14 -5.00
N ALA A 169 -18.29 3.22 -5.69
CA ALA A 169 -19.60 3.28 -5.05
C ALA A 169 -19.88 2.06 -4.15
N LYS A 170 -19.44 0.85 -4.55
CA LYS A 170 -19.55 -0.35 -3.71
C LYS A 170 -18.72 -0.24 -2.43
N ILE A 171 -17.47 0.24 -2.54
CA ILE A 171 -16.59 0.43 -1.39
C ILE A 171 -17.19 1.46 -0.44
N GLU A 172 -17.64 2.60 -0.96
CA GLU A 172 -18.25 3.67 -0.16
C GLU A 172 -19.51 3.21 0.55
N ALA A 173 -20.38 2.46 -0.14
CA ALA A 173 -21.59 1.90 0.46
C ALA A 173 -21.28 0.85 1.54
N ALA A 174 -20.27 0.00 1.32
CA ALA A 174 -19.90 -1.07 2.24
C ALA A 174 -19.29 -0.54 3.55
N TRP A 175 -18.46 0.50 3.46
CA TRP A 175 -17.77 1.09 4.61
C TRP A 175 -18.47 2.32 5.20
N GLY A 176 -19.43 2.92 4.48
CA GLY A 176 -20.00 4.22 4.86
C GLY A 176 -18.98 5.36 4.83
N ALA A 177 -17.94 5.23 4.05
CA ALA A 177 -16.74 6.05 4.03
C ALA A 177 -16.45 6.58 2.61
N LYS A 178 -15.70 7.69 2.51
CA LYS A 178 -15.20 8.17 1.23
C LYS A 178 -14.13 7.24 0.69
N CYS A 179 -14.17 6.92 -0.62
CA CYS A 179 -13.13 6.12 -1.28
C CYS A 179 -12.30 6.98 -2.22
N THR A 180 -10.98 6.86 -2.11
CA THR A 180 -10.00 7.45 -3.03
C THR A 180 -9.03 6.38 -3.50
N GLU A 181 -8.35 6.64 -4.61
CA GLU A 181 -7.36 5.72 -5.18
C GLU A 181 -6.00 6.40 -5.24
N MET A 182 -4.96 5.62 -4.95
CA MET A 182 -3.58 6.02 -5.19
C MET A 182 -2.92 5.03 -6.15
N LEU A 183 -2.03 5.54 -6.98
CA LEU A 183 -1.25 4.75 -7.92
C LEU A 183 0.21 4.71 -7.47
N GLY A 184 0.81 3.55 -7.58
CA GLY A 184 2.23 3.34 -7.32
C GLY A 184 2.77 2.19 -8.15
N GLY A 185 4.07 2.09 -8.19
CA GLY A 185 4.78 1.01 -8.87
C GLY A 185 6.12 0.76 -8.20
N THR A 186 6.63 -0.45 -8.31
CA THR A 186 7.91 -0.82 -7.70
C THR A 186 9.05 0.06 -8.17
N ASP A 187 9.00 0.52 -9.43
CA ASP A 187 10.05 1.33 -10.03
C ASP A 187 9.92 2.84 -9.69
N LEU A 188 8.79 3.27 -9.14
CA LEU A 188 8.45 4.68 -8.95
C LEU A 188 8.03 5.04 -7.52
N GLY A 189 7.80 4.04 -6.65
CA GLY A 189 7.19 4.25 -5.35
C GLY A 189 5.69 4.55 -5.42
N VAL A 190 5.12 5.10 -4.36
CA VAL A 190 3.74 5.59 -4.30
C VAL A 190 3.73 7.06 -4.70
N THR A 191 3.30 7.37 -5.90
CA THR A 191 3.55 8.67 -6.51
C THR A 191 2.31 9.44 -6.99
N TYR A 192 1.15 8.78 -7.10
CA TYR A 192 -0.06 9.38 -7.67
C TYR A 192 -1.30 9.11 -6.82
N TRP A 193 -2.27 10.01 -6.91
CA TRP A 193 -3.60 9.94 -6.32
C TRP A 193 -4.69 10.39 -7.28
#